data_c1511c98dc3489c0ff842c7e2f171c89
#
_entry.id   c1511c98dc3489c0ff842c7e2f171c89
#
_cell.length_a   1.000
_cell.length_b   1.000
_cell.length_c   1.000
_cell.angle_alpha   90.00
_cell.angle_beta   90.00
_cell.angle_gamma   90.00
#
_symmetry.space_group_name_H-M   'P 1'
#
loop_
_entity.id
_entity.type
_entity.pdbx_description
1 polymer ?
#
loop_
_entity_poly.entity_id
_entity_poly.type
_entity_poly.pdbx_seq_one_letter_code
_entity_poly.pdbx_strand_id
1 'polypeptide(L)'
;MASGMAKISLFPITAEVNESGHLVIGGCDCVALAGEFGTPLYVFDEAGLRQRCAEFREEFGRRYPDTTVIYASKAFINKALVLLFHEEGLGLDVVSTGEMGIAHAAGFPMARVYFHGNNKSPEELGQALEWQVGRIVVDNFHELVMLDKMAGERGSIASILLRLTPGIDPHTHQYNTTGTVDSKFGFTLADWGEAVSQAMAAANLSLVGLHFHLGSLIYEVEPYQQALRVVLDFAAEMKRTRGFELSELDIGGGFAIPYTLDCPAPPISAYAEVITSLIRDRCRELELALPRLIIEPGRSVVGRSGVALYQVGAIKDIPGVRCYVCVDGGMGDNIRPALYGARQEAVVANRMRDGEEGKVTLAGKYCESGDILIRDVSLPPVSPGDIIAVADCGAYCLPMSSNYNAAFKPAVVMVRQGRARLIRRRETLDDLTRCDL
;
A
#
# COMPACT_ATOMS: atom_id res chain seq x y z
N MET A 1 -18.22 20.72 -19.35
CA MET A 1 -16.83 20.27 -19.60
C MET A 1 -16.92 18.80 -19.98
N ALA A 2 -16.10 18.35 -20.92
CA ALA A 2 -16.05 16.94 -21.27
C ALA A 2 -15.65 16.12 -20.03
N SER A 3 -16.33 15.03 -19.75
CA SER A 3 -16.27 14.32 -18.48
C SER A 3 -14.93 13.65 -18.19
N GLY A 4 -14.26 13.07 -19.19
CA GLY A 4 -12.93 12.50 -19.04
C GLY A 4 -11.89 13.52 -18.56
N MET A 5 -11.99 14.75 -19.06
CA MET A 5 -11.12 15.86 -18.65
C MET A 5 -11.35 16.28 -17.19
N ALA A 6 -12.58 16.22 -16.69
CA ALA A 6 -12.87 16.56 -15.29
C ALA A 6 -12.26 15.55 -14.30
N LYS A 7 -12.13 14.28 -14.72
CA LYS A 7 -11.58 13.18 -13.90
C LYS A 7 -10.05 13.04 -13.98
N ILE A 8 -9.37 13.77 -14.85
CA ILE A 8 -7.93 13.61 -15.12
C ILE A 8 -7.08 13.84 -13.85
N SER A 9 -7.58 14.65 -12.91
CA SER A 9 -6.91 14.91 -11.62
C SER A 9 -6.81 13.68 -10.72
N LEU A 10 -7.57 12.62 -10.97
CA LEU A 10 -7.48 11.34 -10.25
C LEU A 10 -6.47 10.37 -10.88
N PHE A 11 -6.03 10.66 -12.09
CA PHE A 11 -5.01 9.88 -12.80
C PHE A 11 -3.60 10.28 -12.37
N PRO A 12 -2.56 9.54 -12.81
CA PRO A 12 -1.16 9.90 -12.52
C PRO A 12 -0.82 11.34 -12.91
N ILE A 13 0.19 11.91 -12.27
CA ILE A 13 0.57 13.32 -12.47
C ILE A 13 0.98 13.67 -13.91
N THR A 14 1.41 12.67 -14.67
CA THR A 14 1.78 12.82 -16.08
C THR A 14 0.61 12.58 -17.02
N ALA A 15 -0.61 12.37 -16.49
CA ALA A 15 -1.78 12.11 -17.32
C ALA A 15 -2.16 13.36 -18.12
N GLU A 16 -2.29 13.18 -19.41
CA GLU A 16 -2.71 14.21 -20.37
C GLU A 16 -3.58 13.60 -21.48
N VAL A 17 -4.12 14.45 -22.36
CA VAL A 17 -4.92 14.02 -23.51
C VAL A 17 -4.25 14.49 -24.78
N ASN A 18 -3.89 13.55 -25.67
CA ASN A 18 -3.23 13.86 -26.92
C ASN A 18 -4.18 14.45 -27.98
N GLU A 19 -3.66 14.74 -29.18
CA GLU A 19 -4.41 15.31 -30.30
C GLU A 19 -5.55 14.39 -30.77
N SER A 20 -5.35 13.07 -30.69
CA SER A 20 -6.37 12.06 -31.02
C SER A 20 -7.47 11.93 -29.97
N GLY A 21 -7.37 12.64 -28.83
CA GLY A 21 -8.32 12.54 -27.73
C GLY A 21 -8.08 11.31 -26.85
N HIS A 22 -6.93 10.67 -26.91
CA HIS A 22 -6.57 9.52 -26.09
C HIS A 22 -5.93 9.95 -24.78
N LEU A 23 -6.15 9.15 -23.73
CA LEU A 23 -5.41 9.25 -22.46
C LEU A 23 -3.95 8.86 -22.69
N VAL A 24 -3.05 9.71 -22.20
CA VAL A 24 -1.59 9.49 -22.23
C VAL A 24 -1.09 9.49 -20.79
N ILE A 25 -0.18 8.58 -20.44
CA ILE A 25 0.48 8.48 -19.13
C ILE A 25 1.98 8.30 -19.34
N GLY A 26 2.79 9.12 -18.69
CA GLY A 26 4.24 9.07 -18.85
C GLY A 26 4.72 9.32 -20.30
N GLY A 27 3.93 10.01 -21.10
CA GLY A 27 4.17 10.24 -22.52
C GLY A 27 3.78 9.05 -23.43
N CYS A 28 3.16 7.99 -22.89
CA CYS A 28 2.71 6.81 -23.64
C CYS A 28 1.19 6.84 -23.82
N ASP A 29 0.72 6.66 -25.06
CA ASP A 29 -0.70 6.55 -25.38
C ASP A 29 -1.28 5.24 -24.83
N CYS A 30 -2.30 5.32 -23.96
CA CYS A 30 -2.92 4.16 -23.32
C CYS A 30 -3.59 3.20 -24.29
N VAL A 31 -4.09 3.69 -25.43
CA VAL A 31 -4.68 2.85 -26.49
C VAL A 31 -3.59 2.05 -27.18
N ALA A 32 -2.46 2.68 -27.47
CA ALA A 32 -1.29 2.00 -28.05
C ALA A 32 -0.73 0.95 -27.10
N LEU A 33 -0.62 1.27 -25.78
CA LEU A 33 -0.19 0.31 -24.76
C LEU A 33 -1.13 -0.90 -24.67
N ALA A 34 -2.45 -0.69 -24.72
CA ALA A 34 -3.43 -1.76 -24.73
C ALA A 34 -3.28 -2.65 -25.97
N GLY A 35 -2.99 -2.06 -27.14
CA GLY A 35 -2.71 -2.81 -28.36
C GLY A 35 -1.42 -3.62 -28.32
N GLU A 36 -0.35 -3.08 -27.74
CA GLU A 36 0.98 -3.72 -27.65
C GLU A 36 1.02 -4.84 -26.61
N PHE A 37 0.53 -4.59 -25.39
CA PHE A 37 0.65 -5.52 -24.27
C PHE A 37 -0.61 -6.33 -23.98
N GLY A 38 -1.71 -6.04 -24.71
CA GLY A 38 -3.04 -6.61 -24.45
C GLY A 38 -3.67 -6.11 -23.16
N THR A 39 -4.97 -6.37 -22.98
CA THR A 39 -5.73 -6.06 -21.77
C THR A 39 -6.18 -7.35 -21.06
N PRO A 40 -6.52 -7.35 -19.76
CA PRO A 40 -6.30 -6.27 -18.81
C PRO A 40 -4.82 -5.91 -18.69
N LEU A 41 -4.50 -4.62 -18.51
CA LEU A 41 -3.13 -4.13 -18.40
C LEU A 41 -3.02 -3.14 -17.24
N TYR A 42 -2.00 -3.28 -16.41
CA TYR A 42 -1.69 -2.28 -15.39
C TYR A 42 -0.55 -1.39 -15.86
N VAL A 43 -0.76 -0.09 -15.82
CA VAL A 43 0.20 0.94 -16.23
C VAL A 43 0.63 1.74 -15.00
N PHE A 44 1.93 1.76 -14.71
CA PHE A 44 2.51 2.54 -13.61
C PHE A 44 3.31 3.72 -14.16
N ASP A 45 2.99 4.92 -13.68
CA ASP A 45 3.73 6.15 -13.96
C ASP A 45 4.97 6.25 -13.06
N GLU A 46 6.16 6.05 -13.63
CA GLU A 46 7.41 6.12 -12.87
C GLU A 46 7.66 7.51 -12.30
N ALA A 47 7.31 8.57 -13.01
CA ALA A 47 7.49 9.93 -12.52
C ALA A 47 6.61 10.21 -11.29
N GLY A 48 5.36 9.75 -11.33
CA GLY A 48 4.45 9.84 -10.19
C GLY A 48 4.96 9.06 -8.97
N LEU A 49 5.46 7.84 -9.17
CA LEU A 49 6.08 7.04 -8.10
C LEU A 49 7.24 7.78 -7.42
N ARG A 50 8.19 8.29 -8.21
CA ARG A 50 9.37 9.01 -7.70
C ARG A 50 8.97 10.30 -6.98
N GLN A 51 8.02 11.06 -7.53
CA GLN A 51 7.52 12.27 -6.89
C GLN A 51 6.90 11.97 -5.51
N ARG A 52 6.10 10.92 -5.40
CA ARG A 52 5.49 10.54 -4.11
C ARG A 52 6.54 10.10 -3.09
N CYS A 53 7.56 9.34 -3.49
CA CYS A 53 8.68 9.00 -2.63
C CYS A 53 9.41 10.26 -2.12
N ALA A 54 9.73 11.18 -3.01
CA ALA A 54 10.39 12.44 -2.67
C ALA A 54 9.54 13.29 -1.72
N GLU A 55 8.24 13.42 -1.99
CA GLU A 55 7.31 14.21 -1.17
C GLU A 55 7.27 13.69 0.29
N PHE A 56 7.19 12.38 0.52
CA PHE A 56 7.27 11.83 1.88
C PHE A 56 8.58 12.15 2.58
N ARG A 57 9.71 11.95 1.89
CA ARG A 57 11.04 12.25 2.45
C ARG A 57 11.22 13.73 2.77
N GLU A 58 10.77 14.61 1.88
CA GLU A 58 10.92 16.05 2.03
C GLU A 58 9.98 16.61 3.09
N GLU A 59 8.69 16.24 3.06
CA GLU A 59 7.70 16.80 3.98
C GLU A 59 7.95 16.40 5.45
N PHE A 60 8.36 15.15 5.68
CA PHE A 60 8.73 14.71 7.01
C PHE A 60 10.16 15.13 7.36
N GLY A 61 11.14 14.93 6.48
CA GLY A 61 12.56 15.18 6.77
C GLY A 61 12.89 16.64 7.08
N ARG A 62 12.26 17.62 6.42
CA ARG A 62 12.47 19.03 6.75
C ARG A 62 11.92 19.43 8.13
N ARG A 63 10.89 18.72 8.61
CA ARG A 63 10.28 18.96 9.91
C ARG A 63 10.90 18.13 11.04
N TYR A 64 11.36 16.94 10.70
CA TYR A 64 11.95 15.99 11.63
C TYR A 64 13.10 15.26 10.93
N PRO A 65 14.34 15.81 11.02
CA PRO A 65 15.48 15.32 10.23
C PRO A 65 15.81 13.83 10.38
N ASP A 66 15.64 13.25 11.59
CA ASP A 66 15.83 11.81 11.80
C ASP A 66 14.53 11.03 11.48
N THR A 67 14.10 11.11 10.22
CA THR A 67 12.96 10.37 9.70
C THR A 67 13.42 9.31 8.69
N THR A 68 12.90 8.10 8.83
CA THR A 68 13.04 7.01 7.88
C THR A 68 11.68 6.71 7.23
N VAL A 69 11.64 6.69 5.90
CA VAL A 69 10.45 6.29 5.15
C VAL A 69 10.67 4.86 4.67
N ILE A 70 9.80 3.94 5.07
CA ILE A 70 9.79 2.56 4.58
C ILE A 70 8.52 2.30 3.78
N TYR A 71 8.66 1.73 2.59
CA TYR A 71 7.52 1.45 1.73
C TYR A 71 6.81 0.17 2.17
N ALA A 72 5.49 0.23 2.37
CA ALA A 72 4.68 -0.94 2.74
C ALA A 72 4.43 -1.84 1.51
N SER A 73 5.20 -2.92 1.41
CA SER A 73 5.25 -3.85 0.26
C SER A 73 3.91 -4.51 -0.05
N LYS A 74 3.07 -4.72 0.96
CA LYS A 74 1.69 -5.24 0.82
C LYS A 74 0.82 -4.46 -0.15
N ALA A 75 1.14 -3.18 -0.42
CA ALA A 75 0.40 -2.36 -1.38
C ALA A 75 0.62 -2.82 -2.82
N PHE A 76 1.84 -3.07 -3.22
CA PHE A 76 2.28 -3.78 -4.42
C PHE A 76 3.80 -3.88 -4.46
N ILE A 77 4.35 -5.06 -4.68
CA ILE A 77 5.80 -5.28 -4.77
C ILE A 77 6.16 -6.15 -5.98
N ASN A 78 7.24 -5.78 -6.65
CA ASN A 78 8.01 -6.58 -7.60
C ASN A 78 9.45 -6.06 -7.66
N LYS A 79 10.34 -6.76 -8.35
CA LYS A 79 11.76 -6.37 -8.43
C LYS A 79 11.97 -4.95 -8.96
N ALA A 80 11.18 -4.50 -9.95
CA ALA A 80 11.33 -3.18 -10.53
C ALA A 80 10.97 -2.06 -9.55
N LEU A 81 9.91 -2.23 -8.76
CA LEU A 81 9.52 -1.30 -7.71
C LEU A 81 10.53 -1.29 -6.56
N VAL A 82 11.03 -2.46 -6.16
CA VAL A 82 12.08 -2.57 -5.12
C VAL A 82 13.32 -1.76 -5.51
N LEU A 83 13.77 -1.88 -6.77
CA LEU A 83 14.92 -1.09 -7.27
C LEU A 83 14.60 0.41 -7.28
N LEU A 84 13.41 0.82 -7.71
CA LEU A 84 12.99 2.21 -7.69
C LEU A 84 12.98 2.75 -6.25
N PHE A 85 12.41 2.03 -5.29
CA PHE A 85 12.37 2.48 -3.89
C PHE A 85 13.78 2.53 -3.27
N HIS A 86 14.67 1.63 -3.66
CA HIS A 86 16.08 1.69 -3.28
C HIS A 86 16.76 2.96 -3.80
N GLU A 87 16.59 3.26 -5.09
CA GLU A 87 17.10 4.49 -5.72
C GLU A 87 16.57 5.75 -5.05
N GLU A 88 15.27 5.73 -4.69
CA GLU A 88 14.61 6.84 -3.96
C GLU A 88 14.97 6.89 -2.47
N GLY A 89 15.82 6.00 -1.98
CA GLY A 89 16.29 6.03 -0.60
C GLY A 89 15.31 5.49 0.45
N LEU A 90 14.23 4.78 0.06
CA LEU A 90 13.27 4.19 0.99
C LEU A 90 13.77 2.84 1.55
N GLY A 91 13.32 2.50 2.78
CA GLY A 91 13.33 1.13 3.28
C GLY A 91 12.11 0.35 2.79
N LEU A 92 11.95 -0.88 3.25
CA LEU A 92 10.78 -1.73 2.94
C LEU A 92 10.16 -2.30 4.23
N ASP A 93 8.84 -2.23 4.36
CA ASP A 93 8.01 -3.06 5.24
C ASP A 93 7.61 -4.31 4.45
N VAL A 94 7.88 -5.49 5.00
CA VAL A 94 7.51 -6.78 4.41
C VAL A 94 6.78 -7.63 5.45
N VAL A 95 5.85 -8.48 5.00
CA VAL A 95 5.00 -9.28 5.89
C VAL A 95 5.08 -10.79 5.63
N SER A 96 5.92 -11.23 4.70
CA SER A 96 6.08 -12.64 4.34
C SER A 96 7.45 -12.94 3.75
N THR A 97 7.83 -14.22 3.75
CA THR A 97 9.02 -14.69 3.02
C THR A 97 8.96 -14.35 1.53
N GLY A 98 7.77 -14.31 0.94
CA GLY A 98 7.59 -13.94 -0.46
C GLY A 98 8.00 -12.50 -0.75
N GLU A 99 7.51 -11.53 0.04
CA GLU A 99 7.88 -10.11 -0.09
C GLU A 99 9.37 -9.91 0.23
N MET A 100 9.85 -10.50 1.32
CA MET A 100 11.26 -10.47 1.71
C MET A 100 12.16 -11.09 0.64
N GLY A 101 11.74 -12.21 0.04
CA GLY A 101 12.43 -12.88 -1.06
C GLY A 101 12.51 -12.05 -2.34
N ILE A 102 11.45 -11.30 -2.67
CA ILE A 102 11.47 -10.36 -3.80
C ILE A 102 12.51 -9.25 -3.56
N ALA A 103 12.55 -8.70 -2.34
CA ALA A 103 13.56 -7.70 -1.96
C ALA A 103 14.98 -8.24 -2.08
N HIS A 104 15.24 -9.41 -1.48
CA HIS A 104 16.54 -10.09 -1.54
C HIS A 104 16.96 -10.40 -2.98
N ALA A 105 16.06 -10.96 -3.79
CA ALA A 105 16.31 -11.29 -5.20
C ALA A 105 16.50 -10.07 -6.11
N ALA A 106 16.11 -8.88 -5.65
CA ALA A 106 16.40 -7.61 -6.32
C ALA A 106 17.71 -6.97 -5.85
N GLY A 107 18.44 -7.57 -4.89
CA GLY A 107 19.65 -7.03 -4.31
C GLY A 107 19.41 -5.85 -3.35
N PHE A 108 18.23 -5.77 -2.76
CA PHE A 108 17.91 -4.71 -1.80
C PHE A 108 18.71 -4.90 -0.50
N PRO A 109 19.23 -3.82 0.12
CA PRO A 109 19.95 -3.91 1.40
C PRO A 109 19.01 -4.40 2.52
N MET A 110 19.15 -5.66 2.94
CA MET A 110 18.24 -6.27 3.91
C MET A 110 18.25 -5.58 5.29
N ALA A 111 19.34 -4.90 5.64
CA ALA A 111 19.41 -4.06 6.83
C ALA A 111 18.41 -2.86 6.83
N ARG A 112 17.79 -2.55 5.68
CA ARG A 112 16.75 -1.52 5.53
C ARG A 112 15.34 -2.14 5.41
N VAL A 113 15.19 -3.43 5.68
CA VAL A 113 13.91 -4.14 5.69
C VAL A 113 13.40 -4.25 7.12
N TYR A 114 12.11 -4.02 7.30
CA TYR A 114 11.34 -4.19 8.54
C TYR A 114 10.36 -5.34 8.31
N PHE A 115 10.44 -6.39 9.14
CA PHE A 115 9.63 -7.59 8.98
C PHE A 115 8.47 -7.59 9.96
N HIS A 116 7.26 -7.41 9.43
CA HIS A 116 5.99 -7.38 10.15
C HIS A 116 5.25 -8.70 10.06
N GLY A 117 4.11 -8.80 10.75
CA GLY A 117 3.21 -9.96 10.71
C GLY A 117 2.87 -10.48 12.10
N ASN A 118 1.63 -10.94 12.28
CA ASN A 118 1.10 -11.41 13.57
C ASN A 118 1.31 -12.90 13.83
N ASN A 119 1.85 -13.63 12.85
CA ASN A 119 2.08 -15.07 12.97
C ASN A 119 3.25 -15.48 12.05
N LYS A 120 4.46 -15.04 12.40
CA LYS A 120 5.68 -15.40 11.68
C LYS A 120 6.07 -16.83 12.06
N SER A 121 6.34 -17.68 11.05
CA SER A 121 6.79 -19.03 11.29
C SER A 121 8.27 -19.10 11.70
N PRO A 122 8.73 -20.22 12.30
CA PRO A 122 10.15 -20.43 12.57
C PRO A 122 11.02 -20.32 11.31
N GLU A 123 10.51 -20.78 10.17
CA GLU A 123 11.23 -20.73 8.87
C GLU A 123 11.37 -19.26 8.41
N GLU A 124 10.31 -18.47 8.52
CA GLU A 124 10.30 -17.05 8.17
C GLU A 124 11.24 -16.23 9.05
N LEU A 125 11.21 -16.46 10.38
CA LEU A 125 12.14 -15.82 11.31
C LEU A 125 13.59 -16.29 11.07
N GLY A 126 13.79 -17.59 10.79
CA GLY A 126 15.09 -18.14 10.43
C GLY A 126 15.68 -17.47 9.19
N GLN A 127 14.86 -17.26 8.18
CA GLN A 127 15.27 -16.58 6.95
C GLN A 127 15.57 -15.10 7.17
N ALA A 128 14.76 -14.42 8.01
CA ALA A 128 15.00 -13.01 8.37
C ALA A 128 16.35 -12.83 9.11
N LEU A 129 16.68 -13.74 10.03
CA LEU A 129 17.96 -13.74 10.74
C LEU A 129 19.12 -14.04 9.77
N GLU A 130 18.99 -15.03 8.88
CA GLU A 130 20.00 -15.39 7.88
C GLU A 130 20.30 -14.23 6.93
N TRP A 131 19.28 -13.54 6.45
CA TRP A 131 19.44 -12.40 5.55
C TRP A 131 19.73 -11.09 6.27
N GLN A 132 19.86 -11.12 7.60
CA GLN A 132 20.18 -9.96 8.43
C GLN A 132 19.19 -8.79 8.21
N VAL A 133 17.90 -9.10 8.30
CA VAL A 133 16.83 -8.11 8.22
C VAL A 133 17.03 -7.05 9.32
N GLY A 134 16.89 -5.79 8.96
CA GLY A 134 17.25 -4.68 9.85
C GLY A 134 16.41 -4.60 11.10
N ARG A 135 15.11 -4.87 11.01
CA ARG A 135 14.19 -4.87 12.17
C ARG A 135 13.17 -6.00 12.04
N ILE A 136 12.86 -6.64 13.15
CA ILE A 136 11.74 -7.55 13.28
C ILE A 136 10.72 -6.91 14.21
N VAL A 137 9.51 -6.66 13.70
CA VAL A 137 8.42 -6.07 14.46
C VAL A 137 7.66 -7.20 15.14
N VAL A 138 7.93 -7.40 16.42
CA VAL A 138 7.39 -8.50 17.24
C VAL A 138 5.95 -8.19 17.61
N ASP A 139 5.07 -9.15 17.35
CA ASP A 139 3.62 -8.97 17.45
C ASP A 139 3.01 -9.64 18.70
N ASN A 140 3.68 -10.62 19.30
CA ASN A 140 3.17 -11.37 20.44
C ASN A 140 4.28 -12.06 21.25
N PHE A 141 3.95 -12.53 22.45
CA PHE A 141 4.90 -13.18 23.38
C PHE A 141 5.51 -14.47 22.85
N HIS A 142 4.75 -15.28 22.10
CA HIS A 142 5.26 -16.53 21.53
C HIS A 142 6.40 -16.24 20.55
N GLU A 143 6.20 -15.27 19.67
CA GLU A 143 7.21 -14.82 18.72
C GLU A 143 8.46 -14.28 19.43
N LEU A 144 8.28 -13.49 20.50
CA LEU A 144 9.38 -12.92 21.26
C LEU A 144 10.30 -14.00 21.82
N VAL A 145 9.74 -15.03 22.48
CA VAL A 145 10.49 -16.16 23.05
C VAL A 145 11.16 -16.99 21.96
N MET A 146 10.45 -17.26 20.89
CA MET A 146 10.95 -18.03 19.75
C MET A 146 12.12 -17.33 19.07
N LEU A 147 11.99 -16.03 18.82
CA LEU A 147 13.03 -15.21 18.18
C LEU A 147 14.29 -15.12 19.02
N ASP A 148 14.17 -14.91 20.35
CA ASP A 148 15.31 -14.88 21.27
C ASP A 148 16.10 -16.17 21.22
N LYS A 149 15.40 -17.32 21.31
CA LYS A 149 16.02 -18.65 21.18
C LYS A 149 16.73 -18.82 19.84
N MET A 150 16.05 -18.51 18.73
CA MET A 150 16.59 -18.71 17.39
C MET A 150 17.79 -17.80 17.08
N ALA A 151 17.78 -16.57 17.59
CA ALA A 151 18.91 -15.64 17.48
C ALA A 151 20.12 -16.16 18.29
N GLY A 152 19.87 -16.66 19.51
CA GLY A 152 20.91 -17.27 20.36
C GLY A 152 21.55 -18.49 19.74
N GLU A 153 20.77 -19.39 19.13
CA GLU A 153 21.27 -20.57 18.41
C GLU A 153 22.20 -20.20 17.22
N ARG A 154 22.04 -18.98 16.70
CA ARG A 154 22.87 -18.41 15.59
C ARG A 154 24.01 -17.52 16.08
N GLY A 155 24.11 -17.28 17.38
CA GLY A 155 25.09 -16.35 17.98
C GLY A 155 24.89 -14.90 17.47
N SER A 156 23.65 -14.50 17.19
CA SER A 156 23.28 -13.18 16.68
C SER A 156 22.36 -12.43 17.66
N ILE A 157 22.31 -11.11 17.52
CA ILE A 157 21.36 -10.26 18.24
C ILE A 157 20.40 -9.66 17.21
N ALA A 158 19.10 -9.90 17.40
CA ALA A 158 18.07 -9.33 16.55
C ALA A 158 17.59 -7.97 17.10
N SER A 159 17.62 -6.93 16.27
CA SER A 159 17.01 -5.64 16.61
C SER A 159 15.50 -5.71 16.38
N ILE A 160 14.72 -5.39 17.42
CA ILE A 160 13.27 -5.53 17.41
C ILE A 160 12.55 -4.23 17.75
N LEU A 161 11.34 -4.11 17.21
CA LEU A 161 10.29 -3.19 17.64
C LEU A 161 9.15 -4.03 18.24
N LEU A 162 8.45 -3.51 19.24
CA LEU A 162 7.20 -4.13 19.71
C LEU A 162 6.01 -3.46 19.06
N ARG A 163 5.12 -4.26 18.45
CA ARG A 163 3.88 -3.75 17.88
C ARG A 163 2.84 -3.57 18.96
N LEU A 164 2.40 -2.34 19.15
CA LEU A 164 1.41 -1.96 20.15
C LEU A 164 0.05 -1.69 19.49
N THR A 165 -1.04 -2.07 20.13
CA THR A 165 -2.39 -1.75 19.71
C THR A 165 -2.96 -0.69 20.65
N PRO A 166 -2.97 0.60 20.24
CA PRO A 166 -3.30 1.71 21.15
C PRO A 166 -4.79 1.85 21.45
N GLY A 167 -5.68 1.06 20.85
CA GLY A 167 -7.12 1.11 21.10
C GLY A 167 -7.82 2.31 20.44
N ILE A 168 -7.23 2.90 19.42
CA ILE A 168 -7.76 4.07 18.72
C ILE A 168 -8.50 3.63 17.45
N ASP A 169 -9.74 4.12 17.28
CA ASP A 169 -10.54 3.91 16.06
C ASP A 169 -10.27 5.06 15.07
N PRO A 170 -9.67 4.79 13.90
CA PRO A 170 -9.42 5.79 12.89
C PRO A 170 -10.64 6.09 12.01
N HIS A 171 -11.86 5.58 12.36
CA HIS A 171 -13.10 5.76 11.61
C HIS A 171 -13.01 5.36 10.13
N THR A 172 -12.30 4.26 9.85
CA THR A 172 -12.17 3.69 8.50
C THR A 172 -13.07 2.45 8.33
N HIS A 173 -13.07 1.86 7.11
CA HIS A 173 -13.80 0.61 6.89
C HIS A 173 -13.30 -0.49 7.84
N GLN A 174 -14.21 -1.28 8.44
CA GLN A 174 -13.88 -2.28 9.46
C GLN A 174 -12.72 -3.22 9.09
N TYR A 175 -12.58 -3.60 7.82
CA TYR A 175 -11.48 -4.44 7.35
C TYR A 175 -10.15 -3.67 7.16
N ASN A 176 -10.16 -2.36 7.26
CA ASN A 176 -8.97 -1.50 7.15
C ASN A 176 -8.51 -0.97 8.52
N THR A 177 -9.25 -1.23 9.59
CA THR A 177 -8.96 -0.78 10.95
C THR A 177 -8.11 -1.82 11.68
N THR A 178 -6.97 -1.42 12.24
CA THR A 178 -6.03 -2.31 12.97
C THR A 178 -5.61 -1.76 14.33
N GLY A 179 -5.98 -0.54 14.65
CA GLY A 179 -5.62 0.14 15.90
C GLY A 179 -6.62 -0.06 17.06
N THR A 180 -7.76 -0.71 16.81
CA THR A 180 -8.80 -0.96 17.83
C THR A 180 -8.45 -2.12 18.76
N VAL A 181 -9.08 -2.17 19.94
CA VAL A 181 -8.86 -3.23 20.92
C VAL A 181 -9.15 -4.62 20.36
N ASP A 182 -10.21 -4.75 19.55
CA ASP A 182 -10.53 -5.99 18.83
C ASP A 182 -9.75 -6.05 17.51
N SER A 183 -8.47 -6.36 17.62
CA SER A 183 -7.56 -6.53 16.50
C SER A 183 -6.71 -7.79 16.69
N LYS A 184 -6.45 -8.51 15.61
CA LYS A 184 -5.55 -9.67 15.63
C LYS A 184 -4.07 -9.31 15.77
N PHE A 185 -3.72 -8.04 15.79
CA PHE A 185 -2.36 -7.53 15.72
C PHE A 185 -1.91 -6.91 17.04
N GLY A 186 -0.65 -7.15 17.37
CA GLY A 186 0.07 -6.44 18.41
C GLY A 186 -0.31 -6.78 19.83
N PHE A 187 0.48 -6.28 20.76
CA PHE A 187 0.22 -6.38 22.19
C PHE A 187 -0.93 -5.46 22.59
N THR A 188 -1.81 -5.95 23.47
CA THR A 188 -2.90 -5.13 24.03
C THR A 188 -2.35 -4.16 25.07
N LEU A 189 -3.09 -3.09 25.39
CA LEU A 189 -2.69 -2.10 26.41
C LEU A 189 -2.32 -2.74 27.75
N ALA A 190 -3.00 -3.82 28.15
CA ALA A 190 -2.71 -4.54 29.40
C ALA A 190 -1.35 -5.26 29.37
N ASP A 191 -0.90 -5.66 28.18
CA ASP A 191 0.31 -6.46 27.98
C ASP A 191 1.56 -5.63 27.71
N TRP A 192 1.43 -4.34 27.41
CA TRP A 192 2.54 -3.49 26.97
C TRP A 192 3.73 -3.49 27.93
N GLY A 193 3.47 -3.31 29.24
CA GLY A 193 4.52 -3.27 30.26
C GLY A 193 5.26 -4.59 30.40
N GLU A 194 4.55 -5.71 30.29
CA GLU A 194 5.15 -7.04 30.33
C GLU A 194 5.96 -7.33 29.05
N ALA A 195 5.45 -6.95 27.88
CA ALA A 195 6.16 -7.12 26.61
C ALA A 195 7.49 -6.37 26.59
N VAL A 196 7.53 -5.12 27.05
CA VAL A 196 8.79 -4.36 27.21
C VAL A 196 9.73 -5.06 28.20
N SER A 197 9.22 -5.56 29.31
CA SER A 197 10.05 -6.23 30.33
C SER A 197 10.68 -7.50 29.80
N GLN A 198 9.92 -8.35 29.11
CA GLN A 198 10.43 -9.59 28.53
C GLN A 198 11.41 -9.29 27.39
N ALA A 199 11.11 -8.32 26.53
CA ALA A 199 12.01 -7.93 25.45
C ALA A 199 13.36 -7.38 25.95
N MET A 200 13.35 -6.59 27.02
CA MET A 200 14.59 -6.07 27.67
C MET A 200 15.38 -7.15 28.42
N ALA A 201 14.72 -8.20 28.89
CA ALA A 201 15.37 -9.33 29.60
C ALA A 201 15.91 -10.38 28.62
N ALA A 202 15.48 -10.37 27.35
CA ALA A 202 15.91 -11.33 26.33
C ALA A 202 17.39 -11.15 25.98
N ALA A 203 18.16 -12.23 26.03
CA ALA A 203 19.63 -12.16 25.90
C ALA A 203 20.10 -11.89 24.46
N ASN A 204 19.30 -12.26 23.47
CA ASN A 204 19.66 -12.22 22.04
C ASN A 204 18.77 -11.25 21.26
N LEU A 205 18.01 -10.38 21.95
CA LEU A 205 17.20 -9.35 21.33
C LEU A 205 17.66 -7.97 21.78
N SER A 206 17.56 -7.00 20.88
CA SER A 206 17.79 -5.59 21.18
C SER A 206 16.49 -4.83 20.93
N LEU A 207 15.75 -4.50 21.97
CA LEU A 207 14.55 -3.67 21.88
C LEU A 207 14.96 -2.22 21.60
N VAL A 208 14.79 -1.79 20.37
CA VAL A 208 15.16 -0.44 19.93
C VAL A 208 13.98 0.54 19.85
N GLY A 209 12.75 0.05 19.84
CA GLY A 209 11.61 0.95 19.72
C GLY A 209 10.24 0.30 19.77
N LEU A 210 9.26 1.13 19.48
CA LEU A 210 7.85 0.79 19.49
C LEU A 210 7.23 1.05 18.12
N HIS A 211 6.27 0.24 17.73
CA HIS A 211 5.51 0.38 16.50
C HIS A 211 4.01 0.39 16.79
N PHE A 212 3.25 1.14 16.03
CA PHE A 212 1.80 1.00 15.94
C PHE A 212 1.32 1.28 14.51
N HIS A 213 0.18 0.67 14.14
CA HIS A 213 -0.47 0.96 12.87
C HIS A 213 -1.98 1.03 13.08
N LEU A 214 -2.59 2.17 12.75
CA LEU A 214 -4.00 2.44 13.04
C LEU A 214 -4.95 1.84 12.00
N GLY A 215 -4.51 1.76 10.74
CA GLY A 215 -5.35 1.30 9.65
C GLY A 215 -5.01 1.95 8.32
N SER A 216 -5.93 1.91 7.37
CA SER A 216 -5.72 2.42 6.01
C SER A 216 -6.87 3.32 5.57
N LEU A 217 -6.52 4.34 4.75
CA LEU A 217 -7.41 5.43 4.35
C LEU A 217 -7.84 6.29 5.54
N ILE A 218 -6.87 6.78 6.30
CA ILE A 218 -7.09 7.69 7.40
C ILE A 218 -7.12 9.11 6.84
N TYR A 219 -8.31 9.69 6.72
CA TYR A 219 -8.51 11.03 6.15
C TYR A 219 -8.34 12.14 7.20
N GLU A 220 -8.38 11.82 8.48
CA GLU A 220 -8.24 12.76 9.58
C GLU A 220 -6.90 12.57 10.27
N VAL A 221 -6.33 13.63 10.84
CA VAL A 221 -5.02 13.56 11.52
C VAL A 221 -5.15 13.25 13.02
N GLU A 222 -6.32 13.47 13.60
CA GLU A 222 -6.62 13.24 15.02
C GLU A 222 -6.28 11.83 15.52
N PRO A 223 -6.58 10.74 14.80
CA PRO A 223 -6.22 9.40 15.26
C PRO A 223 -4.72 9.23 15.51
N TYR A 224 -3.87 9.83 14.67
CA TYR A 224 -2.42 9.81 14.89
C TYR A 224 -2.03 10.58 16.16
N GLN A 225 -2.67 11.74 16.43
CA GLN A 225 -2.40 12.52 17.63
C GLN A 225 -2.77 11.73 18.89
N GLN A 226 -3.93 11.08 18.89
CA GLN A 226 -4.38 10.27 20.03
C GLN A 226 -3.43 9.11 20.28
N ALA A 227 -3.07 8.34 19.25
CA ALA A 227 -2.15 7.22 19.37
C ALA A 227 -0.76 7.63 19.85
N LEU A 228 -0.22 8.71 19.28
CA LEU A 228 1.09 9.26 19.69
C LEU A 228 1.12 9.66 21.17
N ARG A 229 0.07 10.32 21.68
CA ARG A 229 -0.01 10.65 23.11
C ARG A 229 0.06 9.40 23.97
N VAL A 230 -0.78 8.42 23.69
CA VAL A 230 -0.84 7.16 24.45
C VAL A 230 0.49 6.42 24.41
N VAL A 231 1.13 6.30 23.26
CA VAL A 231 2.38 5.55 23.09
C VAL A 231 3.57 6.29 23.71
N LEU A 232 3.65 7.62 23.60
CA LEU A 232 4.72 8.40 24.19
C LEU A 232 4.58 8.46 25.73
N ASP A 233 3.37 8.55 26.27
CA ASP A 233 3.12 8.48 27.71
C ASP A 233 3.57 7.12 28.28
N PHE A 234 3.25 6.03 27.58
CA PHE A 234 3.73 4.70 27.93
C PHE A 234 5.26 4.59 27.85
N ALA A 235 5.88 5.13 26.79
CA ALA A 235 7.34 5.11 26.68
C ALA A 235 8.02 5.85 27.84
N ALA A 236 7.48 6.99 28.28
CA ALA A 236 7.98 7.72 29.45
C ALA A 236 7.81 6.93 30.75
N GLU A 237 6.71 6.21 30.93
CA GLU A 237 6.51 5.30 32.07
C GLU A 237 7.56 4.19 32.06
N MET A 238 7.82 3.55 30.92
CA MET A 238 8.81 2.48 30.78
C MET A 238 10.24 2.99 31.01
N LYS A 239 10.56 4.19 30.56
CA LYS A 239 11.82 4.85 30.85
C LYS A 239 12.00 5.00 32.36
N ARG A 240 11.02 5.56 33.04
CA ARG A 240 11.07 5.83 34.50
C ARG A 240 11.12 4.56 35.35
N THR A 241 10.37 3.52 34.96
CA THR A 241 10.16 2.32 35.77
C THR A 241 11.10 1.17 35.44
N ARG A 242 11.61 1.12 34.20
CA ARG A 242 12.41 0.01 33.69
C ARG A 242 13.71 0.43 32.99
N GLY A 243 13.93 1.73 32.78
CA GLY A 243 15.11 2.23 32.07
C GLY A 243 15.06 1.99 30.55
N PHE A 244 13.87 1.77 29.98
CA PHE A 244 13.72 1.65 28.51
C PHE A 244 13.93 3.00 27.83
N GLU A 245 14.86 3.05 26.87
CA GLU A 245 15.09 4.23 26.03
C GLU A 245 14.47 4.02 24.65
N LEU A 246 13.51 4.88 24.31
CA LEU A 246 12.84 4.85 23.00
C LEU A 246 13.76 5.43 21.92
N SER A 247 14.45 4.58 21.17
CA SER A 247 15.36 4.99 20.09
C SER A 247 14.64 5.14 18.74
N GLU A 248 13.63 4.33 18.49
CA GLU A 248 12.83 4.34 17.24
C GLU A 248 11.34 4.33 17.56
N LEU A 249 10.58 5.16 16.85
CA LEU A 249 9.13 5.20 16.90
C LEU A 249 8.56 5.04 15.49
N ASP A 250 7.98 3.88 15.23
CA ASP A 250 7.30 3.58 13.98
C ASP A 250 5.80 3.77 14.14
N ILE A 251 5.24 4.71 13.39
CA ILE A 251 3.82 5.08 13.46
C ILE A 251 2.97 4.43 12.37
N GLY A 252 3.58 3.53 11.59
CA GLY A 252 2.91 2.85 10.50
C GLY A 252 2.59 3.75 9.30
N GLY A 253 1.66 3.26 8.51
CA GLY A 253 1.13 3.98 7.34
C GLY A 253 -0.29 4.49 7.58
N GLY A 254 -1.14 4.38 6.54
CA GLY A 254 -2.54 4.76 6.61
C GLY A 254 -2.88 6.04 5.85
N PHE A 255 -1.89 6.80 5.39
CA PHE A 255 -2.06 8.06 4.64
C PHE A 255 -3.02 7.89 3.47
N ALA A 256 -4.09 8.69 3.45
CA ALA A 256 -5.16 8.60 2.46
C ALA A 256 -4.74 9.15 1.08
N ILE A 257 -5.46 8.70 0.06
CA ILE A 257 -5.45 9.26 -1.30
C ILE A 257 -6.89 9.55 -1.73
N PRO A 258 -7.13 10.52 -2.61
CA PRO A 258 -8.47 10.73 -3.18
C PRO A 258 -8.75 9.62 -4.20
N TYR A 259 -9.85 8.88 -4.01
CA TYR A 259 -10.34 7.87 -4.97
C TYR A 259 -11.45 8.39 -5.88
N THR A 260 -12.10 9.45 -5.45
CA THR A 260 -13.19 10.11 -6.17
C THR A 260 -13.09 11.61 -5.95
N LEU A 261 -13.66 12.39 -6.87
CA LEU A 261 -13.59 13.85 -6.79
C LEU A 261 -14.30 14.44 -5.55
N ASP A 262 -15.28 13.73 -5.02
CA ASP A 262 -16.06 14.13 -3.82
C ASP A 262 -15.41 13.74 -2.50
N CYS A 263 -14.26 13.04 -2.53
CA CYS A 263 -13.54 12.61 -1.33
C CYS A 263 -12.05 13.00 -1.41
N PRO A 264 -11.72 14.28 -1.18
CA PRO A 264 -10.33 14.75 -1.18
C PRO A 264 -9.57 14.19 0.02
N ALA A 265 -8.27 13.94 -0.15
CA ALA A 265 -7.38 13.52 0.93
C ALA A 265 -6.53 14.70 1.41
N PRO A 266 -6.15 14.75 2.70
CA PRO A 266 -5.19 15.73 3.20
C PRO A 266 -3.85 15.63 2.45
N PRO A 267 -3.15 16.73 2.23
CA PRO A 267 -1.80 16.69 1.70
C PRO A 267 -0.84 16.07 2.71
N ILE A 268 0.25 15.46 2.24
CA ILE A 268 1.27 14.83 3.10
C ILE A 268 1.83 15.83 4.10
N SER A 269 1.98 17.09 3.70
CA SER A 269 2.43 18.18 4.58
C SER A 269 1.57 18.35 5.82
N ALA A 270 0.26 18.13 5.75
CA ALA A 270 -0.64 18.24 6.90
C ALA A 270 -0.39 17.12 7.92
N TYR A 271 -0.24 15.87 7.45
CA TYR A 271 0.15 14.76 8.33
C TYR A 271 1.53 15.01 8.96
N ALA A 272 2.51 15.39 8.14
CA ALA A 272 3.87 15.64 8.61
C ALA A 272 3.93 16.74 9.68
N GLU A 273 3.22 17.83 9.48
CA GLU A 273 3.16 18.95 10.44
C GLU A 273 2.62 18.50 11.80
N VAL A 274 1.45 17.87 11.80
CA VAL A 274 0.76 17.47 13.04
C VAL A 274 1.54 16.39 13.78
N ILE A 275 2.02 15.36 13.08
CA ILE A 275 2.75 14.23 13.67
C ILE A 275 4.07 14.72 14.28
N THR A 276 4.87 15.45 13.51
CA THR A 276 6.22 15.84 13.96
C THR A 276 6.21 16.89 15.04
N SER A 277 5.26 17.85 15.02
CA SER A 277 5.10 18.83 16.10
C SER A 277 4.71 18.15 17.41
N LEU A 278 3.74 17.24 17.34
CA LEU A 278 3.30 16.51 18.54
C LEU A 278 4.41 15.66 19.15
N ILE A 279 5.20 14.94 18.34
CA ILE A 279 6.33 14.15 18.84
C ILE A 279 7.33 15.06 19.56
N ARG A 280 7.72 16.19 18.96
CA ARG A 280 8.67 17.13 19.59
C ARG A 280 8.17 17.71 20.89
N ASP A 281 6.91 18.16 20.90
CA ASP A 281 6.33 18.80 22.07
C ASP A 281 6.14 17.79 23.20
N ARG A 282 5.60 16.60 22.89
CA ARG A 282 5.35 15.57 23.87
C ARG A 282 6.65 14.96 24.44
N CYS A 283 7.67 14.72 23.61
CA CYS A 283 8.98 14.28 24.09
C CYS A 283 9.61 15.32 25.04
N ARG A 284 9.48 16.63 24.73
CA ARG A 284 9.95 17.70 25.62
C ARG A 284 9.22 17.68 26.97
N GLU A 285 7.88 17.58 26.95
CA GLU A 285 7.06 17.53 28.18
C GLU A 285 7.39 16.32 29.06
N LEU A 286 7.69 15.18 28.44
CA LEU A 286 7.94 13.90 29.09
C LEU A 286 9.44 13.64 29.38
N GLU A 287 10.31 14.58 29.05
CA GLU A 287 11.77 14.43 29.17
C GLU A 287 12.32 13.18 28.45
N LEU A 288 11.71 12.85 27.30
CA LEU A 288 12.19 11.81 26.38
C LEU A 288 13.20 12.39 25.40
N ALA A 289 14.20 11.59 25.03
CA ALA A 289 15.00 11.87 23.84
C ALA A 289 14.10 11.77 22.61
N LEU A 290 14.40 12.56 21.56
CA LEU A 290 13.68 12.45 20.29
C LEU A 290 14.04 11.12 19.61
N PRO A 291 13.09 10.19 19.40
CA PRO A 291 13.37 8.93 18.70
C PRO A 291 13.52 9.17 17.21
N ARG A 292 14.17 8.26 16.49
CA ARG A 292 14.02 8.19 15.02
C ARG A 292 12.56 7.94 14.68
N LEU A 293 11.99 8.78 13.84
CA LEU A 293 10.63 8.60 13.32
C LEU A 293 10.64 7.68 12.10
N ILE A 294 9.82 6.64 12.13
CA ILE A 294 9.60 5.75 10.99
C ILE A 294 8.16 5.87 10.53
N ILE A 295 7.95 5.94 9.22
CA ILE A 295 6.62 5.97 8.58
C ILE A 295 6.56 4.96 7.45
N GLU A 296 5.37 4.34 7.24
CA GLU A 296 5.13 3.22 6.33
C GLU A 296 4.13 3.55 5.21
N PRO A 297 4.36 4.54 4.35
CA PRO A 297 3.46 4.79 3.25
C PRO A 297 3.48 3.63 2.25
N GLY A 298 2.29 3.11 1.90
CA GLY A 298 2.12 2.10 0.86
C GLY A 298 1.19 2.62 -0.22
N ARG A 299 -0.12 2.61 0.08
CA ARG A 299 -1.17 3.10 -0.83
C ARG A 299 -0.89 4.51 -1.36
N SER A 300 -0.49 5.41 -0.52
CA SER A 300 -0.22 6.81 -0.88
C SER A 300 0.99 7.00 -1.80
N VAL A 301 1.86 6.01 -1.91
CA VAL A 301 2.98 6.00 -2.88
C VAL A 301 2.53 5.45 -4.22
N VAL A 302 1.93 4.25 -4.25
CA VAL A 302 1.68 3.55 -5.52
C VAL A 302 0.26 3.72 -6.06
N GLY A 303 -0.73 4.06 -5.22
CA GLY A 303 -2.15 4.03 -5.59
C GLY A 303 -2.46 4.83 -6.84
N ARG A 304 -2.21 6.14 -6.79
CA ARG A 304 -2.48 7.07 -7.92
C ARG A 304 -1.55 6.88 -9.11
N SER A 305 -0.36 6.30 -8.89
CA SER A 305 0.59 6.07 -9.97
C SER A 305 0.22 4.87 -10.85
N GLY A 306 -0.77 4.05 -10.44
CA GLY A 306 -1.20 2.87 -11.18
C GLY A 306 -2.61 2.99 -11.74
N VAL A 307 -2.76 2.67 -13.02
CA VAL A 307 -4.02 2.67 -13.78
C VAL A 307 -4.24 1.27 -14.36
N ALA A 308 -5.49 0.79 -14.32
CA ALA A 308 -5.86 -0.45 -14.99
C ALA A 308 -6.59 -0.14 -16.30
N LEU A 309 -6.15 -0.76 -17.40
CA LEU A 309 -6.76 -0.68 -18.72
C LEU A 309 -7.51 -1.97 -19.02
N TYR A 310 -8.75 -1.82 -19.45
CA TYR A 310 -9.63 -2.92 -19.82
C TYR A 310 -10.23 -2.67 -21.20
N GLN A 311 -10.43 -3.72 -21.99
CA GLN A 311 -11.17 -3.62 -23.24
C GLN A 311 -12.64 -3.98 -23.01
N VAL A 312 -13.54 -3.17 -23.57
CA VAL A 312 -14.97 -3.45 -23.59
C VAL A 312 -15.26 -4.60 -24.56
N GLY A 313 -15.92 -5.63 -24.06
CA GLY A 313 -16.39 -6.76 -24.85
C GLY A 313 -17.87 -6.62 -25.19
N ALA A 314 -18.75 -6.86 -24.23
CA ALA A 314 -20.19 -6.86 -24.42
C ALA A 314 -20.87 -5.71 -23.68
N ILE A 315 -22.00 -5.25 -24.21
CA ILE A 315 -22.88 -4.29 -23.54
C ILE A 315 -24.24 -4.95 -23.38
N LYS A 316 -24.79 -4.92 -22.17
CA LYS A 316 -26.14 -5.43 -21.86
C LYS A 316 -26.98 -4.30 -21.30
N ASP A 317 -27.88 -3.79 -22.12
CA ASP A 317 -28.90 -2.84 -21.69
C ASP A 317 -30.14 -3.55 -21.18
N ILE A 318 -30.61 -3.16 -19.97
CA ILE A 318 -31.85 -3.60 -19.37
C ILE A 318 -32.71 -2.33 -19.21
N PRO A 319 -33.66 -2.08 -20.14
CA PRO A 319 -34.40 -0.83 -20.19
C PRO A 319 -35.06 -0.48 -18.86
N GLY A 320 -34.82 0.75 -18.38
CA GLY A 320 -35.36 1.25 -17.12
C GLY A 320 -34.71 0.70 -15.85
N VAL A 321 -33.72 -0.19 -15.98
CA VAL A 321 -33.04 -0.81 -14.83
C VAL A 321 -31.56 -0.46 -14.84
N ARG A 322 -30.77 -0.89 -15.86
CA ARG A 322 -29.31 -0.75 -15.85
C ARG A 322 -28.66 -1.09 -17.19
N CYS A 323 -27.66 -0.33 -17.56
CA CYS A 323 -26.75 -0.70 -18.64
C CYS A 323 -25.43 -1.25 -18.05
N TYR A 324 -25.12 -2.51 -18.37
CA TYR A 324 -23.86 -3.15 -18.05
C TYR A 324 -22.88 -3.02 -19.21
N VAL A 325 -21.67 -2.53 -18.91
CA VAL A 325 -20.53 -2.54 -19.82
C VAL A 325 -19.56 -3.60 -19.30
N CYS A 326 -19.45 -4.71 -20.02
CA CYS A 326 -18.63 -5.84 -19.62
C CYS A 326 -17.22 -5.68 -20.19
N VAL A 327 -16.22 -5.84 -19.33
CA VAL A 327 -14.80 -5.72 -19.69
C VAL A 327 -14.07 -7.04 -19.51
N ASP A 328 -12.88 -7.15 -20.08
CA ASP A 328 -12.07 -8.38 -20.14
C ASP A 328 -11.27 -8.70 -18.85
N GLY A 329 -11.39 -7.86 -17.80
CA GLY A 329 -10.89 -8.08 -16.44
C GLY A 329 -12.03 -8.14 -15.43
N GLY A 330 -11.75 -7.79 -14.16
CA GLY A 330 -12.75 -7.74 -13.10
C GLY A 330 -12.18 -8.05 -11.72
N MET A 331 -12.99 -8.68 -10.84
CA MET A 331 -12.61 -8.97 -9.45
C MET A 331 -11.36 -9.85 -9.33
N GLY A 332 -11.01 -10.64 -10.34
CA GLY A 332 -9.80 -11.47 -10.34
C GLY A 332 -8.51 -10.67 -10.35
N ASP A 333 -8.51 -9.46 -10.88
CA ASP A 333 -7.36 -8.55 -10.86
C ASP A 333 -7.59 -7.28 -10.02
N ASN A 334 -8.84 -6.90 -9.73
CA ASN A 334 -9.22 -5.81 -8.84
C ASN A 334 -10.38 -6.22 -7.93
N ILE A 335 -10.06 -6.92 -6.84
CA ILE A 335 -11.03 -7.42 -5.86
C ILE A 335 -11.64 -6.30 -4.96
N ARG A 336 -11.04 -5.11 -4.93
CA ARG A 336 -11.37 -4.07 -3.96
C ARG A 336 -12.82 -3.61 -3.96
N PRO A 337 -13.50 -3.41 -5.12
CA PRO A 337 -14.93 -3.08 -5.12
C PRO A 337 -15.80 -4.17 -4.50
N ALA A 338 -15.52 -5.44 -4.79
CA ALA A 338 -16.27 -6.56 -4.26
C ALA A 338 -16.00 -6.79 -2.76
N LEU A 339 -14.76 -6.64 -2.29
CA LEU A 339 -14.36 -6.93 -0.90
C LEU A 339 -14.63 -5.78 0.06
N TYR A 340 -14.36 -4.54 -0.38
CA TYR A 340 -14.40 -3.36 0.49
C TYR A 340 -15.48 -2.36 0.11
N GLY A 341 -16.28 -2.62 -0.94
CA GLY A 341 -17.16 -1.60 -1.51
C GLY A 341 -16.39 -0.37 -2.03
N ALA A 342 -15.12 -0.55 -2.39
CA ALA A 342 -14.25 0.55 -2.79
C ALA A 342 -14.82 1.28 -4.01
N ARG A 343 -14.93 2.61 -3.91
CA ARG A 343 -15.32 3.47 -5.03
C ARG A 343 -14.07 3.80 -5.84
N GLN A 344 -14.22 3.82 -7.16
CA GLN A 344 -13.19 4.22 -8.12
C GLN A 344 -13.84 5.00 -9.26
N GLU A 345 -13.04 5.74 -10.03
CA GLU A 345 -13.47 6.45 -11.21
C GLU A 345 -12.86 5.83 -12.47
N ALA A 346 -13.58 5.97 -13.57
CA ALA A 346 -13.14 5.49 -14.88
C ALA A 346 -13.42 6.50 -15.98
N VAL A 347 -12.64 6.37 -17.07
CA VAL A 347 -12.81 7.13 -18.31
C VAL A 347 -12.70 6.19 -19.51
N VAL A 348 -13.21 6.64 -20.66
CA VAL A 348 -12.99 5.97 -21.95
C VAL A 348 -11.69 6.53 -22.54
N ALA A 349 -10.61 5.75 -22.43
CA ALA A 349 -9.25 6.20 -22.71
C ALA A 349 -9.01 6.63 -24.16
N ASN A 350 -9.75 6.05 -25.10
CA ASN A 350 -9.68 6.42 -26.53
C ASN A 350 -10.63 7.56 -26.91
N ARG A 351 -11.39 8.13 -25.96
CA ARG A 351 -12.36 9.22 -26.23
C ARG A 351 -12.50 10.18 -25.04
N MET A 352 -11.38 10.69 -24.56
CA MET A 352 -11.31 11.57 -23.37
C MET A 352 -12.05 12.91 -23.53
N ARG A 353 -12.31 13.34 -24.77
CA ARG A 353 -12.96 14.62 -25.07
C ARG A 353 -14.49 14.53 -25.20
N ASP A 354 -15.02 13.29 -25.25
CA ASP A 354 -16.46 13.07 -25.38
C ASP A 354 -17.18 13.45 -24.06
N GLY A 355 -18.40 13.98 -24.20
CA GLY A 355 -19.25 14.33 -23.06
C GLY A 355 -19.86 13.11 -22.40
N GLU A 356 -20.18 13.20 -21.13
CA GLU A 356 -20.95 12.16 -20.42
C GLU A 356 -22.41 12.21 -20.82
N GLU A 357 -22.98 11.08 -21.18
CA GLU A 357 -24.40 10.96 -21.57
C GLU A 357 -25.20 10.02 -20.69
N GLY A 358 -24.57 9.20 -19.85
CA GLY A 358 -25.31 8.27 -19.01
C GLY A 358 -24.48 7.55 -17.95
N LYS A 359 -25.22 6.95 -17.01
CA LYS A 359 -24.63 6.08 -15.98
C LYS A 359 -24.63 4.65 -16.47
N VAL A 360 -23.48 4.00 -16.38
CA VAL A 360 -23.30 2.58 -16.69
C VAL A 360 -22.68 1.86 -15.50
N THR A 361 -22.80 0.54 -15.46
CA THR A 361 -22.12 -0.31 -14.49
C THR A 361 -21.03 -1.08 -15.22
N LEU A 362 -19.76 -0.86 -14.82
CA LEU A 362 -18.64 -1.65 -15.31
C LEU A 362 -18.64 -3.00 -14.61
N ALA A 363 -18.82 -4.08 -15.35
CA ALA A 363 -18.84 -5.45 -14.88
C ALA A 363 -17.66 -6.22 -15.46
N GLY A 364 -17.09 -7.11 -14.66
CA GLY A 364 -16.04 -8.02 -15.13
C GLY A 364 -16.63 -9.22 -15.89
N LYS A 365 -15.71 -10.13 -16.24
CA LYS A 365 -16.03 -11.33 -17.04
C LYS A 365 -16.24 -12.61 -16.23
N TYR A 366 -16.07 -12.52 -14.90
CA TYR A 366 -16.06 -13.70 -14.03
C TYR A 366 -17.47 -14.22 -13.74
N CYS A 367 -17.60 -15.54 -13.51
CA CYS A 367 -18.86 -16.19 -13.17
C CYS A 367 -19.25 -15.93 -11.71
N GLU A 368 -19.39 -14.66 -11.34
CA GLU A 368 -19.73 -14.18 -10.01
C GLU A 368 -20.58 -12.91 -10.11
N SER A 369 -21.73 -12.89 -9.45
CA SER A 369 -22.64 -11.72 -9.47
C SER A 369 -22.03 -10.47 -8.83
N GLY A 370 -21.06 -10.65 -7.93
CA GLY A 370 -20.30 -9.59 -7.28
C GLY A 370 -19.17 -9.01 -8.13
N ASP A 371 -18.95 -9.52 -9.34
CA ASP A 371 -17.88 -9.04 -10.26
C ASP A 371 -18.29 -7.72 -10.93
N ILE A 372 -18.36 -6.70 -10.10
CA ILE A 372 -18.69 -5.32 -10.49
C ILE A 372 -17.50 -4.43 -10.10
N LEU A 373 -16.85 -3.84 -11.11
CA LEU A 373 -15.75 -2.91 -10.88
C LEU A 373 -16.25 -1.54 -10.41
N ILE A 374 -17.23 -0.96 -11.11
CA ILE A 374 -17.80 0.34 -10.73
C ILE A 374 -19.29 0.36 -11.00
N ARG A 375 -20.09 0.69 -10.00
CA ARG A 375 -21.54 0.93 -10.17
C ARG A 375 -21.79 2.39 -10.54
N ASP A 376 -22.72 2.60 -11.49
CA ASP A 376 -23.30 3.91 -11.82
C ASP A 376 -22.25 4.98 -12.17
N VAL A 377 -21.16 4.58 -12.87
CA VAL A 377 -20.16 5.51 -13.39
C VAL A 377 -20.70 6.26 -14.59
N SER A 378 -20.50 7.58 -14.63
CA SER A 378 -20.85 8.41 -15.79
C SER A 378 -19.75 8.31 -16.84
N LEU A 379 -20.12 7.83 -18.03
CA LEU A 379 -19.25 7.69 -19.21
C LEU A 379 -19.96 8.21 -20.46
N PRO A 380 -19.22 8.60 -21.52
CA PRO A 380 -19.81 8.77 -22.85
C PRO A 380 -20.38 7.44 -23.36
N PRO A 381 -21.19 7.42 -24.43
CA PRO A 381 -21.67 6.19 -25.04
C PRO A 381 -20.49 5.26 -25.35
N VAL A 382 -20.52 4.05 -24.78
CA VAL A 382 -19.45 3.06 -24.89
C VAL A 382 -19.77 2.06 -26.00
N SER A 383 -18.75 1.59 -26.70
CA SER A 383 -18.85 0.58 -27.73
C SER A 383 -17.89 -0.59 -27.49
N PRO A 384 -18.21 -1.82 -27.99
CA PRO A 384 -17.23 -2.91 -27.99
C PRO A 384 -15.93 -2.50 -28.66
N GLY A 385 -14.80 -2.83 -28.03
CA GLY A 385 -13.46 -2.43 -28.46
C GLY A 385 -12.93 -1.14 -27.82
N ASP A 386 -13.79 -0.33 -27.15
CA ASP A 386 -13.31 0.82 -26.39
C ASP A 386 -12.39 0.39 -25.25
N ILE A 387 -11.46 1.25 -24.88
CA ILE A 387 -10.54 1.04 -23.76
C ILE A 387 -11.00 1.86 -22.56
N ILE A 388 -11.35 1.17 -21.49
CA ILE A 388 -11.69 1.78 -20.20
C ILE A 388 -10.43 1.88 -19.36
N ALA A 389 -10.11 3.07 -18.87
CA ALA A 389 -9.06 3.30 -17.88
C ALA A 389 -9.68 3.53 -16.51
N VAL A 390 -9.30 2.70 -15.51
CA VAL A 390 -9.72 2.83 -14.11
C VAL A 390 -8.57 3.43 -13.32
N ALA A 391 -8.84 4.55 -12.64
CA ALA A 391 -7.86 5.27 -11.84
C ALA A 391 -7.55 4.56 -10.50
N ASP A 392 -6.44 4.97 -9.85
CA ASP A 392 -6.07 4.55 -8.49
C ASP A 392 -5.99 3.02 -8.28
N CYS A 393 -5.50 2.30 -9.29
CA CYS A 393 -5.35 0.85 -9.28
C CYS A 393 -3.94 0.37 -8.85
N GLY A 394 -3.05 1.27 -8.46
CA GLY A 394 -1.67 0.92 -8.11
C GLY A 394 -1.52 0.16 -6.79
N ALA A 395 -2.51 0.22 -5.89
CA ALA A 395 -2.42 -0.38 -4.56
C ALA A 395 -3.54 -1.40 -4.30
N TYR A 396 -3.16 -2.57 -3.77
CA TYR A 396 -4.09 -3.63 -3.33
C TYR A 396 -5.03 -4.18 -4.42
N CYS A 397 -4.73 -3.98 -5.70
CA CYS A 397 -5.35 -4.67 -6.82
C CYS A 397 -4.54 -5.92 -7.15
N LEU A 398 -3.40 -5.75 -7.81
CA LEU A 398 -2.53 -6.86 -8.21
C LEU A 398 -2.02 -7.75 -7.06
N PRO A 399 -1.63 -7.25 -5.87
CA PRO A 399 -1.22 -8.11 -4.76
C PRO A 399 -2.33 -9.04 -4.28
N MET A 400 -3.58 -8.61 -4.41
CA MET A 400 -4.77 -9.39 -4.02
C MET A 400 -5.42 -10.12 -5.21
N SER A 401 -4.78 -10.10 -6.38
CA SER A 401 -5.29 -10.78 -7.57
C SER A 401 -5.29 -12.31 -7.40
N SER A 402 -6.27 -12.94 -8.00
CA SER A 402 -6.43 -14.39 -7.97
C SER A 402 -6.54 -14.96 -9.40
N ASN A 403 -6.45 -16.27 -9.50
CA ASN A 403 -6.74 -16.99 -10.74
C ASN A 403 -8.18 -17.55 -10.75
N TYR A 404 -9.14 -16.77 -10.21
CA TYR A 404 -10.55 -17.17 -10.25
C TYR A 404 -10.99 -17.46 -11.69
N ASN A 405 -11.78 -18.52 -11.90
CA ASN A 405 -12.12 -19.08 -13.20
C ASN A 405 -10.89 -19.43 -14.09
N ALA A 406 -9.72 -19.71 -13.49
CA ALA A 406 -8.45 -19.95 -14.16
C ALA A 406 -8.01 -18.80 -15.10
N ALA A 407 -8.43 -17.57 -14.84
CA ALA A 407 -8.02 -16.41 -15.60
C ALA A 407 -6.55 -16.04 -15.30
N PHE A 408 -5.86 -15.60 -16.35
CA PHE A 408 -4.46 -15.17 -16.26
C PHE A 408 -4.34 -13.82 -15.55
N LYS A 409 -3.41 -13.68 -14.63
CA LYS A 409 -3.07 -12.38 -14.06
C LYS A 409 -2.47 -11.46 -15.12
N PRO A 410 -2.84 -10.16 -15.11
CA PRO A 410 -2.48 -9.22 -16.16
C PRO A 410 -0.98 -8.89 -16.20
N ALA A 411 -0.54 -8.37 -17.34
CA ALA A 411 0.75 -7.74 -17.49
C ALA A 411 0.80 -6.40 -16.75
N VAL A 412 2.03 -5.98 -16.40
CA VAL A 412 2.31 -4.68 -15.78
C VAL A 412 3.41 -3.98 -16.54
N VAL A 413 3.16 -2.77 -16.98
CA VAL A 413 4.15 -1.89 -17.61
C VAL A 413 4.44 -0.69 -16.72
N MET A 414 5.67 -0.22 -16.75
CA MET A 414 6.09 1.06 -16.17
C MET A 414 6.41 2.02 -17.30
N VAL A 415 5.85 3.22 -17.24
CA VAL A 415 5.97 4.22 -18.31
C VAL A 415 6.71 5.46 -17.84
N ARG A 416 7.58 6.00 -18.69
CA ARG A 416 8.32 7.23 -18.46
C ARG A 416 8.81 7.84 -19.78
N GLN A 417 8.55 9.13 -20.00
CA GLN A 417 9.09 9.91 -21.14
C GLN A 417 8.86 9.23 -22.50
N GLY A 418 7.63 8.75 -22.74
CA GLY A 418 7.24 8.09 -23.99
C GLY A 418 7.77 6.66 -24.17
N ARG A 419 8.36 6.06 -23.13
CA ARG A 419 8.85 4.68 -23.14
C ARG A 419 8.07 3.82 -22.16
N ALA A 420 7.65 2.63 -22.62
CA ALA A 420 7.04 1.60 -21.80
C ALA A 420 8.04 0.46 -21.55
N ARG A 421 8.09 -0.03 -20.33
CA ARG A 421 8.91 -1.18 -19.94
C ARG A 421 8.02 -2.21 -19.24
N LEU A 422 7.98 -3.44 -19.77
CA LEU A 422 7.31 -4.55 -19.11
C LEU A 422 8.04 -4.88 -17.81
N ILE A 423 7.35 -4.78 -16.66
CA ILE A 423 7.91 -5.08 -15.34
C ILE A 423 7.32 -6.36 -14.71
N ARG A 424 6.22 -6.85 -15.29
CA ARG A 424 5.64 -8.17 -15.03
C ARG A 424 4.93 -8.64 -16.30
N ARG A 425 5.27 -9.83 -16.80
CA ARG A 425 4.56 -10.40 -17.94
C ARG A 425 3.17 -10.92 -17.52
N ARG A 426 2.26 -11.02 -18.46
CA ARG A 426 0.99 -11.75 -18.31
C ARG A 426 1.28 -13.23 -18.02
N GLU A 427 0.46 -13.85 -17.18
CA GLU A 427 0.51 -15.29 -16.98
C GLU A 427 0.13 -16.05 -18.26
N THR A 428 0.62 -17.27 -18.35
CA THR A 428 0.35 -18.23 -19.42
C THR A 428 -0.29 -19.49 -18.82
N LEU A 429 -0.70 -20.43 -19.65
CA LEU A 429 -1.21 -21.73 -19.19
C LEU A 429 -0.16 -22.46 -18.33
N ASP A 430 1.12 -22.38 -18.71
CA ASP A 430 2.21 -23.00 -17.94
C ASP A 430 2.31 -22.44 -16.51
N ASP A 431 2.03 -21.14 -16.32
CA ASP A 431 2.02 -20.54 -14.98
C ASP A 431 0.88 -21.07 -14.12
N LEU A 432 -0.26 -21.42 -14.70
CA LEU A 432 -1.38 -22.00 -13.97
C LEU A 432 -1.13 -23.46 -13.61
N THR A 433 -0.50 -24.22 -14.50
CA THR A 433 -0.36 -25.68 -14.36
C THR A 433 0.96 -26.12 -13.76
N ARG A 434 1.93 -25.22 -13.57
CA ARG A 434 3.29 -25.56 -13.09
C ARG A 434 3.35 -26.30 -11.74
N CYS A 435 2.30 -26.19 -10.93
CA CYS A 435 2.22 -26.86 -9.63
C CYS A 435 1.35 -28.12 -9.66
N ASP A 436 0.72 -28.44 -10.80
CA ASP A 436 -0.06 -29.65 -10.97
C ASP A 436 0.88 -30.86 -11.19
N LEU A 437 0.51 -32.03 -10.66
CA LEU A 437 1.31 -33.26 -10.68
C LEU A 437 0.77 -34.21 -11.71
#